data_1e2cb96982e95bac44a3ea3ef888ebbd
#
_entry.id   1e2cb96982e95bac44a3ea3ef888ebbd
#
_cell.length_a   1.000
_cell.length_b   1.000
_cell.length_c   1.000
_cell.angle_alpha   90.00
_cell.angle_beta   90.00
_cell.angle_gamma   90.00
#
_symmetry.space_group_name_H-M   'P 1'
#
loop_
_entity.id
_entity.type
_entity.pdbx_description
1 polymer ?
#
loop_
_entity_poly.entity_id
_entity_poly.type
_entity_poly.pdbx_seq_one_letter_code
_entity_poly.pdbx_strand_id
1 'polypeptide(L)'
;WVINGSKIWTSKANEVDYGMLLARTDPEAPKHRGLTFFLIARDQPGIDVRPLRTMTGTASFNQVFFDDARIPVDDVIGIPEDGWTVTRTFLALEKNSYNPDAHEGGPFGKVDLAQTCAQLQEREQARRSAAAQGRGAGQLIADLIDKHGHGITELTRARQARLHTWRRVMGYTNQRVRASRRQGNPLPGFEGPL
;
A
#
# COMPACT_ATOMS: atom_id res chain seq x y z
N TRP A 1 14.09 -0.05 23.75
CA TRP A 1 14.44 -1.24 23.00
C TRP A 1 15.76 -1.07 22.29
N VAL A 2 16.49 -2.16 22.11
CA VAL A 2 17.74 -2.19 21.32
C VAL A 2 17.53 -3.19 20.20
N ILE A 3 17.76 -2.73 18.97
CA ILE A 3 17.48 -3.50 17.75
C ILE A 3 18.78 -3.81 17.04
N ASN A 4 18.94 -5.09 16.71
CA ASN A 4 20.05 -5.62 15.92
C ASN A 4 19.52 -6.47 14.77
N GLY A 5 20.12 -6.36 13.58
CA GLY A 5 19.75 -7.16 12.43
C GLY A 5 19.66 -6.38 11.13
N SER A 6 18.88 -6.84 10.18
CA SER A 6 18.70 -6.12 8.91
C SER A 6 17.33 -6.38 8.27
N LYS A 7 16.91 -5.43 7.45
CA LYS A 7 15.75 -5.55 6.56
C LYS A 7 16.20 -5.28 5.13
N ILE A 8 15.61 -5.97 4.17
CA ILE A 8 15.87 -5.80 2.75
C ILE A 8 14.56 -5.49 2.01
N TRP A 9 14.65 -4.92 0.84
CA TRP A 9 13.54 -4.49 -0.01
C TRP A 9 12.68 -3.38 0.61
N THR A 10 13.30 -2.54 1.46
CA THR A 10 12.60 -1.42 2.08
C THR A 10 12.49 -0.28 1.09
N SER A 11 11.25 0.00 0.65
CA SER A 11 10.98 1.08 -0.30
C SER A 11 11.30 2.43 0.31
N LYS A 12 12.05 3.26 -0.41
CA LYS A 12 12.32 4.66 -0.08
C LYS A 12 12.91 4.92 1.32
N ALA A 13 13.56 3.94 1.95
CA ALA A 13 14.13 4.12 3.28
C ALA A 13 15.17 5.24 3.35
N ASN A 14 15.79 5.58 2.23
CA ASN A 14 16.73 6.71 2.10
C ASN A 14 16.04 8.07 2.00
N GLU A 15 14.73 8.14 1.81
CA GLU A 15 13.98 9.38 1.54
C GLU A 15 13.04 9.77 2.70
N VAL A 16 12.78 8.85 3.64
CA VAL A 16 11.80 9.05 4.72
C VAL A 16 12.50 9.36 6.04
N ASP A 17 11.81 10.03 6.95
CA ASP A 17 12.31 10.36 8.29
C ASP A 17 12.02 9.24 9.29
N TYR A 18 10.91 8.50 9.09
CA TYR A 18 10.48 7.42 9.97
C TYR A 18 10.15 6.17 9.18
N GLY A 19 10.40 5.02 9.79
CA GLY A 19 10.06 3.70 9.29
C GLY A 19 9.18 2.92 10.26
N MET A 20 8.45 1.96 9.74
CA MET A 20 7.73 0.96 10.55
C MET A 20 8.54 -0.32 10.59
N LEU A 21 8.78 -0.83 11.78
CA LEU A 21 9.62 -1.99 12.00
C LEU A 21 8.86 -3.06 12.78
N LEU A 22 8.74 -4.25 12.19
CA LEU A 22 8.34 -5.45 12.91
C LEU A 22 9.60 -6.21 13.31
N ALA A 23 9.80 -6.40 14.61
CA ALA A 23 10.94 -7.12 15.14
C ALA A 23 10.52 -8.18 16.19
N ARG A 24 11.35 -9.20 16.35
CA ARG A 24 11.14 -10.23 17.35
C ARG A 24 11.67 -9.74 18.69
N THR A 25 10.79 -9.70 19.68
CA THR A 25 11.08 -9.26 21.04
C THR A 25 11.10 -10.41 22.05
N ASP A 26 10.42 -11.53 21.72
CA ASP A 26 10.52 -12.78 22.44
C ASP A 26 10.96 -13.91 21.49
N PRO A 27 12.23 -14.37 21.58
CA PRO A 27 12.75 -15.42 20.71
C PRO A 27 12.13 -16.80 20.98
N GLU A 28 11.62 -17.05 22.19
CA GLU A 28 11.05 -18.35 22.59
C GLU A 28 9.58 -18.48 22.15
N ALA A 29 8.92 -17.38 21.83
CA ALA A 29 7.53 -17.41 21.41
C ALA A 29 7.37 -18.01 20.00
N PRO A 30 6.31 -18.83 19.78
CA PRO A 30 6.15 -19.52 18.51
C PRO A 30 5.67 -18.58 17.39
N LYS A 31 6.25 -18.74 16.19
CA LYS A 31 5.83 -18.13 14.92
C LYS A 31 5.59 -16.61 15.01
N HIS A 32 4.34 -16.20 15.04
CA HIS A 32 3.92 -14.79 14.98
C HIS A 32 3.73 -14.16 16.37
N ARG A 33 3.76 -14.91 17.43
CA ARG A 33 3.81 -14.41 18.79
C ARG A 33 5.22 -13.92 19.11
N GLY A 34 5.35 -13.00 20.04
CA GLY A 34 6.64 -12.43 20.42
C GLY A 34 7.21 -11.48 19.36
N LEU A 35 6.36 -10.94 18.48
CA LEU A 35 6.70 -9.88 17.54
C LEU A 35 6.12 -8.57 18.04
N THR A 36 6.92 -7.51 18.02
CA THR A 36 6.48 -6.16 18.37
C THR A 36 6.62 -5.23 17.17
N PHE A 37 5.67 -4.33 17.02
CA PHE A 37 5.63 -3.35 15.94
C PHE A 37 6.06 -1.98 16.46
N PHE A 38 7.03 -1.37 15.81
CA PHE A 38 7.67 -0.14 16.24
C PHE A 38 7.57 0.96 15.18
N LEU A 39 7.51 2.20 15.61
CA LEU A 39 7.91 3.35 14.84
C LEU A 39 9.41 3.61 15.09
N ILE A 40 10.21 3.80 14.06
CA ILE A 40 11.64 4.01 14.20
C ILE A 40 12.07 5.23 13.39
N ALA A 41 12.77 6.17 14.04
CA ALA A 41 13.40 7.29 13.34
C ALA A 41 14.59 6.77 12.53
N ARG A 42 14.66 7.15 11.25
CA ARG A 42 15.75 6.73 10.36
C ARG A 42 17.09 7.38 10.74
N ASP A 43 17.06 8.67 11.07
CA ASP A 43 18.25 9.46 11.35
C ASP A 43 18.63 9.34 12.83
N GLN A 44 19.26 8.21 13.17
CA GLN A 44 19.80 7.95 14.50
C GLN A 44 21.02 7.03 14.42
N PRO A 45 21.89 7.04 15.45
CA PRO A 45 23.01 6.11 15.55
C PRO A 45 22.53 4.65 15.48
N GLY A 46 23.31 3.80 14.81
CA GLY A 46 23.03 2.37 14.68
C GLY A 46 22.08 2.03 13.52
N ILE A 47 21.71 2.99 12.66
CA ILE A 47 20.97 2.70 11.42
C ILE A 47 21.81 3.09 10.20
N ASP A 48 22.01 2.11 9.31
CA ASP A 48 22.68 2.29 8.03
C ASP A 48 21.75 1.87 6.90
N VAL A 49 21.45 2.78 5.98
CA VAL A 49 20.54 2.58 4.84
C VAL A 49 21.35 2.53 3.56
N ARG A 50 21.33 1.38 2.89
CA ARG A 50 22.06 1.15 1.63
C ARG A 50 21.11 0.93 0.48
N PRO A 51 21.15 1.78 -0.57
CA PRO A 51 20.36 1.61 -1.77
C PRO A 51 20.66 0.28 -2.48
N LEU A 52 19.61 -0.41 -2.93
CA LEU A 52 19.71 -1.62 -3.73
C LEU A 52 19.44 -1.31 -5.19
N ARG A 53 20.42 -1.56 -6.04
CA ARG A 53 20.27 -1.39 -7.49
C ARG A 53 19.52 -2.59 -8.07
N THR A 54 18.37 -2.33 -8.66
CA THR A 54 17.58 -3.34 -9.37
C THR A 54 18.16 -3.61 -10.76
N MET A 55 17.77 -4.71 -11.40
CA MET A 55 18.24 -5.02 -12.77
C MET A 55 17.74 -4.02 -13.82
N THR A 56 16.73 -3.21 -13.52
CA THR A 56 16.30 -2.09 -14.36
C THR A 56 17.16 -0.84 -14.19
N GLY A 57 18.18 -0.87 -13.30
CA GLY A 57 19.09 0.23 -13.04
C GLY A 57 18.59 1.26 -12.03
N THR A 58 17.36 1.14 -11.53
CA THR A 58 16.81 2.00 -10.47
C THR A 58 17.25 1.54 -9.09
N ALA A 59 17.16 2.42 -8.08
CA ALA A 59 17.48 2.13 -6.69
C ALA A 59 16.32 2.55 -5.76
N SER A 60 15.12 2.09 -6.08
CA SER A 60 13.89 2.40 -5.32
C SER A 60 13.79 1.62 -4.00
N PHE A 61 14.59 0.57 -3.83
CA PHE A 61 14.63 -0.26 -2.64
C PHE A 61 15.94 -0.08 -1.90
N ASN A 62 15.91 -0.38 -0.61
CA ASN A 62 17.08 -0.27 0.25
C ASN A 62 17.21 -1.52 1.13
N GLN A 63 18.43 -1.79 1.56
CA GLN A 63 18.72 -2.62 2.71
C GLN A 63 18.99 -1.71 3.89
N VAL A 64 18.39 -2.02 5.04
CA VAL A 64 18.54 -1.27 6.28
C VAL A 64 19.21 -2.18 7.29
N PHE A 65 20.32 -1.73 7.86
CA PHE A 65 21.05 -2.42 8.91
C PHE A 65 20.79 -1.72 10.24
N PHE A 66 20.64 -2.52 11.29
CA PHE A 66 20.47 -2.07 12.66
C PHE A 66 21.61 -2.64 13.49
N ASP A 67 22.37 -1.77 14.14
CA ASP A 67 23.50 -2.08 15.01
C ASP A 67 23.32 -1.28 16.29
N ASP A 68 22.77 -1.92 17.34
CA ASP A 68 22.38 -1.30 18.60
C ASP A 68 21.46 -0.05 18.43
N ALA A 69 20.64 -0.04 17.38
CA ALA A 69 19.66 1.02 17.16
C ALA A 69 18.66 1.08 18.31
N ARG A 70 18.34 2.28 18.79
CA ARG A 70 17.52 2.47 19.99
C ARG A 70 16.14 2.99 19.64
N ILE A 71 15.12 2.35 20.21
CA ILE A 71 13.72 2.75 20.06
C ILE A 71 13.16 3.06 21.45
N PRO A 72 12.59 4.26 21.68
CA PRO A 72 11.87 4.59 22.90
C PRO A 72 10.72 3.61 23.18
N VAL A 73 10.34 3.48 24.44
CA VAL A 73 9.20 2.62 24.81
C VAL A 73 7.88 3.15 24.23
N ASP A 74 7.76 4.46 24.12
CA ASP A 74 6.56 5.13 23.62
C ASP A 74 6.38 4.98 22.09
N ASP A 75 7.40 4.53 21.37
CA ASP A 75 7.36 4.30 19.93
C ASP A 75 6.91 2.86 19.55
N VAL A 76 6.38 2.12 20.53
CA VAL A 76 5.70 0.85 20.27
C VAL A 76 4.29 1.11 19.78
N ILE A 77 3.94 0.54 18.62
CA ILE A 77 2.59 0.64 18.07
C ILE A 77 1.80 -0.62 18.46
N GLY A 78 0.77 -0.43 19.27
CA GLY A 78 -0.03 -1.51 19.82
C GLY A 78 0.54 -2.09 21.12
N ILE A 79 0.35 -3.38 21.32
CA ILE A 79 0.81 -4.10 22.53
C ILE A 79 2.11 -4.85 22.17
N PRO A 80 3.16 -4.79 23.02
CA PRO A 80 4.33 -5.63 22.84
C PRO A 80 3.95 -7.11 22.65
N GLU A 81 4.69 -7.79 21.78
CA GLU A 81 4.47 -9.20 21.42
C GLU A 81 3.21 -9.52 20.59
N ASP A 82 2.32 -8.53 20.34
CA ASP A 82 1.16 -8.64 19.42
C ASP A 82 1.35 -7.82 18.13
N GLY A 83 2.58 -7.53 17.77
CA GLY A 83 2.91 -6.74 16.55
C GLY A 83 2.44 -7.39 15.25
N TRP A 84 2.18 -8.71 15.25
CA TRP A 84 1.62 -9.37 14.06
C TRP A 84 0.19 -8.92 13.75
N THR A 85 -0.63 -8.71 14.76
CA THR A 85 -1.99 -8.15 14.60
C THR A 85 -1.94 -6.75 14.01
N VAL A 86 -1.04 -5.90 14.52
CA VAL A 86 -0.81 -4.55 13.98
C VAL A 86 -0.36 -4.63 12.52
N THR A 87 0.61 -5.50 12.21
CA THR A 87 1.12 -5.70 10.85
C THR A 87 0.02 -6.11 9.87
N ARG A 88 -0.83 -7.06 10.25
CA ARG A 88 -1.94 -7.51 9.39
C ARG A 88 -2.92 -6.37 9.10
N THR A 89 -3.26 -5.59 10.10
CA THR A 89 -4.14 -4.43 9.95
C THR A 89 -3.51 -3.38 9.04
N PHE A 90 -2.23 -3.07 9.27
CA PHE A 90 -1.49 -2.12 8.44
C PHE A 90 -1.44 -2.56 6.97
N LEU A 91 -1.04 -3.80 6.69
CA LEU A 91 -0.96 -4.33 5.33
C LEU A 91 -2.32 -4.38 4.64
N ALA A 92 -3.41 -4.66 5.38
CA ALA A 92 -4.75 -4.61 4.83
C ALA A 92 -5.17 -3.19 4.44
N LEU A 93 -4.80 -2.19 5.24
CA LEU A 93 -5.05 -0.77 4.95
C LEU A 93 -4.20 -0.27 3.78
N GLU A 94 -2.90 -0.61 3.76
CA GLU A 94 -1.98 -0.25 2.68
C GLU A 94 -2.48 -0.76 1.33
N LYS A 95 -2.83 -2.04 1.23
CA LYS A 95 -3.37 -2.63 0.00
C LYS A 95 -4.65 -1.96 -0.48
N ASN A 96 -5.53 -1.54 0.44
CA ASN A 96 -6.76 -0.83 0.10
C ASN A 96 -6.51 0.64 -0.27
N SER A 97 -5.39 1.20 0.15
CA SER A 97 -5.02 2.60 -0.07
C SER A 97 -4.18 2.80 -1.33
N TYR A 98 -3.63 1.71 -1.89
CA TYR A 98 -2.85 1.79 -3.11
C TYR A 98 -3.73 2.24 -4.28
N ASN A 99 -3.57 3.50 -4.66
CA ASN A 99 -4.15 4.06 -5.87
C ASN A 99 -3.00 4.32 -6.86
N PRO A 100 -2.92 3.58 -7.98
CA PRO A 100 -1.87 3.77 -8.97
C PRO A 100 -1.83 5.18 -9.59
N ASP A 101 -2.92 5.94 -9.47
CA ASP A 101 -3.00 7.32 -9.96
C ASP A 101 -2.52 8.36 -8.93
N ALA A 102 -2.18 7.95 -7.72
CA ALA A 102 -1.66 8.85 -6.66
C ALA A 102 -0.12 8.95 -6.75
N HIS A 103 0.42 9.46 -7.85
CA HIS A 103 1.86 9.57 -8.07
C HIS A 103 2.57 10.66 -7.24
N GLU A 104 1.84 11.54 -6.57
CA GLU A 104 2.43 12.59 -5.74
C GLU A 104 1.88 12.53 -4.30
N GLY A 105 2.68 12.00 -3.37
CA GLY A 105 2.45 12.13 -1.95
C GLY A 105 1.85 10.93 -1.21
N GLY A 106 1.84 9.72 -1.82
CA GLY A 106 1.31 8.50 -1.18
C GLY A 106 -0.21 8.51 -1.01
N PRO A 107 -0.80 7.55 -0.28
CA PRO A 107 -2.25 7.40 -0.14
C PRO A 107 -2.95 8.59 0.54
N PHE A 108 -2.22 9.41 1.25
CA PHE A 108 -2.74 10.57 1.97
C PHE A 108 -2.37 11.93 1.35
N GLY A 109 -1.56 11.94 0.26
CA GLY A 109 -1.04 13.18 -0.31
C GLY A 109 -0.10 13.92 0.67
N LYS A 110 0.10 15.21 0.50
CA LYS A 110 0.76 16.05 1.52
C LYS A 110 -0.20 16.17 2.70
N VAL A 111 0.14 15.52 3.81
CA VAL A 111 -0.63 15.62 5.05
C VAL A 111 -0.28 16.94 5.71
N ASP A 112 -1.27 17.81 5.89
CA ASP A 112 -1.16 18.94 6.78
C ASP A 112 -1.37 18.45 8.21
N LEU A 113 -0.32 18.47 9.01
CA LEU A 113 -0.35 18.01 10.40
C LEU A 113 -1.30 18.82 11.30
N ALA A 114 -1.77 19.98 10.83
CA ALA A 114 -2.79 20.76 11.52
C ALA A 114 -4.22 20.22 11.31
N GLN A 115 -4.42 19.28 10.38
CA GLN A 115 -5.73 18.69 10.13
C GLN A 115 -6.08 17.61 11.15
N THR A 116 -7.32 17.62 11.61
CA THR A 116 -7.83 16.55 12.49
C THR A 116 -8.10 15.27 11.71
N CYS A 117 -8.12 14.12 12.40
CA CYS A 117 -8.48 12.83 11.77
C CYS A 117 -9.86 12.88 11.08
N ALA A 118 -10.83 13.62 11.63
CA ALA A 118 -12.16 13.80 11.03
C ALA A 118 -12.07 14.51 9.67
N GLN A 119 -11.33 15.61 9.60
CA GLN A 119 -11.11 16.37 8.36
C GLN A 119 -10.37 15.53 7.29
N LEU A 120 -9.41 14.70 7.71
CA LEU A 120 -8.71 13.78 6.82
C LEU A 120 -9.66 12.70 6.28
N GLN A 121 -10.55 12.17 7.12
CA GLN A 121 -11.56 11.18 6.71
C GLN A 121 -12.58 11.78 5.72
N GLU A 122 -13.08 12.98 5.97
CA GLU A 122 -13.98 13.69 5.07
C GLU A 122 -13.33 13.96 3.71
N ARG A 123 -12.08 14.45 3.73
CA ARG A 123 -11.31 14.70 2.51
C ARG A 123 -11.10 13.40 1.70
N GLU A 124 -10.76 12.32 2.36
CA GLU A 124 -10.57 11.03 1.69
C GLU A 124 -11.88 10.48 1.14
N GLN A 125 -12.99 10.64 1.86
CA GLN A 125 -14.30 10.24 1.39
C GLN A 125 -14.75 11.08 0.17
N ALA A 126 -14.52 12.38 0.19
CA ALA A 126 -14.77 13.28 -0.95
C ALA A 126 -13.92 12.90 -2.16
N ARG A 127 -12.62 12.58 -1.95
CA ARG A 127 -11.71 12.12 -3.00
C ARG A 127 -12.18 10.79 -3.62
N ARG A 128 -12.59 9.82 -2.80
CA ARG A 128 -13.13 8.54 -3.28
C ARG A 128 -14.42 8.72 -4.07
N SER A 129 -15.30 9.59 -3.64
CA SER A 129 -16.54 9.92 -4.36
C SER A 129 -16.25 10.59 -5.70
N ALA A 130 -15.32 11.53 -5.74
CA ALA A 130 -14.88 12.19 -6.98
C ALA A 130 -14.19 11.20 -7.93
N ALA A 131 -13.33 10.31 -7.44
CA ALA A 131 -12.70 9.27 -8.24
C ALA A 131 -13.72 8.25 -8.78
N ALA A 132 -14.78 7.95 -8.02
CA ALA A 132 -15.87 7.09 -8.47
C ALA A 132 -16.73 7.76 -9.57
N GLN A 133 -16.79 9.10 -9.59
CA GLN A 133 -17.47 9.90 -10.62
C GLN A 133 -16.53 10.27 -11.78
N GLY A 134 -15.22 10.14 -11.60
CA GLY A 134 -14.22 10.42 -12.61
C GLY A 134 -14.31 9.46 -13.80
N ARG A 135 -13.92 9.94 -14.98
CA ARG A 135 -13.82 9.11 -16.19
C ARG A 135 -12.77 8.04 -15.99
N GLY A 136 -13.19 6.80 -15.81
CA GLY A 136 -12.27 5.67 -15.73
C GLY A 136 -11.41 5.56 -16.99
N ALA A 137 -10.21 4.95 -16.90
CA ALA A 137 -9.30 4.77 -18.03
C ALA A 137 -9.98 4.18 -19.31
N GLY A 138 -11.08 3.43 -19.16
CA GLY A 138 -11.88 2.95 -20.29
C GLY A 138 -12.64 4.04 -21.02
N GLN A 139 -13.14 5.02 -20.30
CA GLN A 139 -13.81 6.16 -20.91
C GLN A 139 -12.78 7.06 -21.60
N LEU A 140 -11.61 7.29 -20.97
CA LEU A 140 -10.50 8.03 -21.61
C LEU A 140 -10.03 7.36 -22.90
N ILE A 141 -9.92 6.03 -22.93
CA ILE A 141 -9.56 5.29 -24.14
C ILE A 141 -10.67 5.41 -25.20
N ALA A 142 -11.94 5.33 -24.81
CA ALA A 142 -13.06 5.53 -25.74
C ALA A 142 -13.06 6.95 -26.34
N ASP A 143 -12.90 7.96 -25.48
CA ASP A 143 -12.83 9.37 -25.90
C ASP A 143 -11.64 9.65 -26.83
N LEU A 144 -10.48 9.02 -26.56
CA LEU A 144 -9.30 9.11 -27.44
C LEU A 144 -9.55 8.46 -28.80
N ILE A 145 -10.26 7.33 -28.83
CA ILE A 145 -10.61 6.63 -30.06
C ILE A 145 -11.62 7.44 -30.88
N ASP A 146 -12.64 8.02 -30.24
CA ASP A 146 -13.60 8.89 -30.89
C ASP A 146 -12.94 10.14 -31.48
N LYS A 147 -11.99 10.72 -30.75
CA LYS A 147 -11.25 11.91 -31.17
C LYS A 147 -10.27 11.66 -32.31
N HIS A 148 -9.65 10.48 -32.36
CA HIS A 148 -8.56 10.15 -33.28
C HIS A 148 -8.91 8.95 -34.19
N GLY A 149 -10.18 8.60 -34.33
CA GLY A 149 -10.69 7.37 -34.93
C GLY A 149 -10.48 7.18 -36.43
N HIS A 150 -9.95 8.17 -37.11
CA HIS A 150 -9.60 8.08 -38.53
C HIS A 150 -8.23 7.36 -38.67
N GLY A 151 -8.20 6.05 -38.57
CA GLY A 151 -6.97 5.24 -38.71
C GLY A 151 -6.87 4.09 -37.71
N ILE A 152 -7.91 3.86 -36.93
CA ILE A 152 -7.91 2.72 -36.00
C ILE A 152 -8.11 1.44 -36.82
N THR A 153 -7.12 0.56 -36.76
CA THR A 153 -7.16 -0.75 -37.39
C THR A 153 -8.21 -1.66 -36.73
N GLU A 154 -8.72 -2.64 -37.46
CA GLU A 154 -9.63 -3.67 -36.95
C GLU A 154 -9.03 -4.38 -35.74
N LEU A 155 -7.72 -4.64 -35.73
CA LEU A 155 -7.00 -5.21 -34.60
C LEU A 155 -7.09 -4.33 -33.34
N THR A 156 -7.00 -3.03 -33.47
CA THR A 156 -7.12 -2.08 -32.35
C THR A 156 -8.54 -2.08 -31.78
N ARG A 157 -9.56 -2.14 -32.64
CA ARG A 157 -10.97 -2.27 -32.21
C ARG A 157 -11.22 -3.58 -31.46
N ALA A 158 -10.68 -4.69 -31.95
CA ALA A 158 -10.79 -5.99 -31.29
C ALA A 158 -10.11 -6.00 -29.90
N ARG A 159 -8.92 -5.40 -29.78
CA ARG A 159 -8.21 -5.24 -28.49
C ARG A 159 -9.00 -4.36 -27.51
N GLN A 160 -9.60 -3.30 -27.99
CA GLN A 160 -10.45 -2.42 -27.19
C GLN A 160 -11.69 -3.16 -26.67
N ALA A 161 -12.41 -3.87 -27.54
CA ALA A 161 -13.56 -4.67 -27.15
C ALA A 161 -13.19 -5.71 -26.09
N ARG A 162 -12.06 -6.38 -26.27
CA ARG A 162 -11.53 -7.34 -25.30
C ARG A 162 -11.23 -6.68 -23.94
N LEU A 163 -10.57 -5.52 -23.95
CA LEU A 163 -10.29 -4.75 -22.71
C LEU A 163 -11.57 -4.33 -22.02
N HIS A 164 -12.57 -3.85 -22.77
CA HIS A 164 -13.88 -3.48 -22.23
C HIS A 164 -14.57 -4.69 -21.57
N THR A 165 -14.55 -5.83 -22.23
CA THR A 165 -15.13 -7.09 -21.69
C THR A 165 -14.45 -7.49 -20.38
N TRP A 166 -13.12 -7.51 -20.34
CA TRP A 166 -12.36 -7.82 -19.12
C TRP A 166 -12.73 -6.90 -17.96
N ARG A 167 -12.83 -5.59 -18.20
CA ARG A 167 -13.21 -4.62 -17.17
C ARG A 167 -14.63 -4.86 -16.64
N ARG A 168 -15.57 -5.19 -17.51
CA ARG A 168 -16.94 -5.51 -17.11
C ARG A 168 -16.97 -6.77 -16.25
N VAL A 169 -16.25 -7.82 -16.64
CA VAL A 169 -16.13 -9.07 -15.88
C VAL A 169 -15.52 -8.80 -14.50
N MET A 170 -14.41 -8.05 -14.42
CA MET A 170 -13.81 -7.66 -13.16
C MET A 170 -14.78 -6.86 -12.28
N GLY A 171 -15.52 -5.93 -12.87
CA GLY A 171 -16.55 -5.16 -12.16
C GLY A 171 -17.61 -6.04 -11.53
N TYR A 172 -18.13 -7.02 -12.25
CA TYR A 172 -19.12 -7.98 -11.73
C TYR A 172 -18.53 -8.90 -10.66
N THR A 173 -17.28 -9.34 -10.84
CA THR A 173 -16.57 -10.14 -9.85
C THR A 173 -16.43 -9.37 -8.53
N ASN A 174 -16.01 -8.12 -8.60
CA ASN A 174 -15.88 -7.24 -7.44
C ASN A 174 -17.24 -7.02 -6.73
N GLN A 175 -18.31 -6.83 -7.50
CA GLN A 175 -19.65 -6.71 -6.92
C GLN A 175 -20.08 -7.99 -6.20
N ARG A 176 -19.83 -9.17 -6.79
CA ARG A 176 -20.11 -10.47 -6.15
C ARG A 176 -19.33 -10.63 -4.85
N VAL A 177 -18.03 -10.33 -4.85
CA VAL A 177 -17.20 -10.42 -3.65
C VAL A 177 -17.71 -9.50 -2.55
N ARG A 178 -18.05 -8.26 -2.88
CA ARG A 178 -18.63 -7.30 -1.91
C ARG A 178 -19.96 -7.76 -1.35
N ALA A 179 -20.86 -8.29 -2.20
CA ALA A 179 -22.15 -8.81 -1.78
C ALA A 179 -21.99 -10.01 -0.86
N SER A 180 -21.12 -10.97 -1.21
CA SER A 180 -20.82 -12.15 -0.42
C SER A 180 -20.23 -11.80 0.96
N ARG A 181 -19.32 -10.82 1.03
CA ARG A 181 -18.77 -10.32 2.30
C ARG A 181 -19.85 -9.68 3.19
N ARG A 182 -20.77 -8.90 2.60
CA ARG A 182 -21.90 -8.29 3.35
C ARG A 182 -22.85 -9.33 3.94
N GLN A 183 -22.95 -10.50 3.32
CA GLN A 183 -23.75 -11.63 3.77
C GLN A 183 -23.01 -12.54 4.77
N GLY A 184 -21.76 -12.18 5.14
CA GLY A 184 -20.95 -13.01 6.04
C GLY A 184 -20.41 -14.31 5.41
N ASN A 185 -20.45 -14.43 4.10
CA ASN A 185 -20.10 -15.63 3.36
C ASN A 185 -18.96 -15.37 2.37
N PRO A 186 -17.69 -15.20 2.84
CA PRO A 186 -16.59 -14.86 1.97
C PRO A 186 -16.34 -15.96 0.94
N LEU A 187 -16.14 -15.58 -0.33
CA LEU A 187 -15.82 -16.52 -1.40
C LEU A 187 -14.40 -17.04 -1.19
N PRO A 188 -14.18 -18.37 -1.19
CA PRO A 188 -12.85 -18.95 -1.07
C PRO A 188 -11.91 -18.42 -2.17
N GLY A 189 -10.66 -18.08 -1.80
CA GLY A 189 -9.66 -17.55 -2.71
C GLY A 189 -9.78 -16.04 -3.03
N PHE A 190 -10.80 -15.35 -2.54
CA PHE A 190 -11.01 -13.90 -2.69
C PHE A 190 -10.91 -13.14 -1.36
N GLU A 191 -10.16 -13.69 -0.41
CA GLU A 191 -9.97 -13.11 0.92
C GLU A 191 -9.01 -11.91 0.92
N GLY A 192 -8.30 -11.70 -0.18
CA GLY A 192 -7.45 -10.52 -0.39
C GLY A 192 -8.25 -9.28 -0.80
N PRO A 193 -7.68 -8.06 -0.65
CA PRO A 193 -8.26 -6.87 -1.24
C PRO A 193 -8.21 -6.99 -2.78
N LEU A 194 -9.34 -6.78 -3.41
CA LEU A 194 -9.45 -6.53 -4.85
C LEU A 194 -9.33 -5.05 -5.10
#